data_e981bf73cdbac894f69106c6c8eef3f7
#
_entry.id   e981bf73cdbac894f69106c6c8eef3f7
#
_cell.length_a   1.000
_cell.length_b   1.000
_cell.length_c   1.000
_cell.angle_alpha   90.00
_cell.angle_beta   90.00
_cell.angle_gamma   90.00
#
_symmetry.space_group_name_H-M   'P 1'
#
loop_
_entity.id
_entity.type
_entity.pdbx_description
1 polymer ?
#
loop_
_entity_poly.entity_id
_entity_poly.type
_entity_poly.pdbx_seq_one_letter_code
_entity_poly.pdbx_strand_id
1 'polypeptide(L)'
;GIVSNLFNGITGNIYTAVANGTTTAWLSVLVILLMLVVMTFAVTYVDLGERRIPLQISKQVKGRRVYGGQNTHMTLKVVSVGVLPLIFAYSLLAFPGTIGALVAPNSGFTAWCNAYLSSGSWVYMILSALLIVGFTFFYSSISFDPNKQAKQLMEQGATIPGQRGKNIRDYLARTTNRLNLFAALFLAVLAVIPTLLTSWVTNLPFAASSILIAVSVSLETMRTVEGELSIRGIETDKDNGFM
;
A
#
# COMPACT_ATOMS: atom_id res chain seq x y z
N GLY A 1 18.68 -5.86 -4.75
CA GLY A 1 17.30 -5.45 -4.85
C GLY A 1 16.90 -4.40 -3.81
N ILE A 2 15.60 -4.14 -3.63
CA ILE A 2 15.05 -3.08 -2.74
C ILE A 2 15.56 -3.21 -1.31
N VAL A 3 15.54 -4.43 -0.74
CA VAL A 3 16.04 -4.71 0.62
C VAL A 3 17.56 -4.48 0.73
N SER A 4 18.30 -4.83 -0.31
CA SER A 4 19.76 -4.59 -0.33
C SER A 4 20.10 -3.10 -0.32
N ASN A 5 19.33 -2.28 -1.05
CA ASN A 5 19.49 -0.81 -1.04
C ASN A 5 19.17 -0.21 0.32
N LEU A 6 18.13 -0.73 1.00
CA LEU A 6 17.81 -0.37 2.37
C LEU A 6 18.98 -0.63 3.33
N PHE A 7 19.46 -1.86 3.29
CA PHE A 7 20.56 -2.28 4.16
C PHE A 7 21.84 -1.47 3.90
N ASN A 8 22.20 -1.29 2.64
CA ASN A 8 23.36 -0.47 2.26
C ASN A 8 23.21 1.01 2.66
N GLY A 9 21.98 1.54 2.56
CA GLY A 9 21.70 2.91 2.99
C GLY A 9 21.87 3.10 4.50
N ILE A 10 21.35 2.18 5.30
CA ILE A 10 21.45 2.23 6.77
C ILE A 10 22.91 2.03 7.20
N THR A 11 23.58 1.00 6.68
CA THR A 11 25.00 0.70 7.03
C THR A 11 25.93 1.81 6.59
N GLY A 12 25.72 2.41 5.41
CA GLY A 12 26.47 3.54 4.92
C GLY A 12 26.35 4.78 5.82
N ASN A 13 25.14 5.08 6.28
CA ASN A 13 24.92 6.20 7.21
C ASN A 13 25.51 5.94 8.60
N ILE A 14 25.42 4.72 9.11
CA ILE A 14 26.09 4.35 10.36
C ILE A 14 27.61 4.47 10.22
N TYR A 15 28.17 3.97 9.11
CA TYR A 15 29.60 4.07 8.85
C TYR A 15 30.09 5.53 8.79
N THR A 16 29.34 6.39 8.09
CA THR A 16 29.70 7.83 8.02
C THR A 16 29.51 8.51 9.37
N ALA A 17 28.54 8.12 10.19
CA ALA A 17 28.34 8.65 11.55
C ALA A 17 29.52 8.27 12.46
N VAL A 18 29.97 7.02 12.37
CA VAL A 18 31.14 6.54 13.14
C VAL A 18 32.44 7.19 12.67
N ALA A 19 32.64 7.28 11.35
CA ALA A 19 33.87 7.84 10.77
C ALA A 19 34.04 9.34 11.02
N ASN A 20 32.94 10.10 10.94
CA ASN A 20 32.99 11.56 11.09
C ASN A 20 32.83 12.04 12.53
N GLY A 21 32.28 11.22 13.43
CA GLY A 21 32.11 11.52 14.85
C GLY A 21 31.28 12.77 15.16
N THR A 22 30.57 13.31 14.15
CA THR A 22 29.80 14.55 14.26
C THR A 22 28.38 14.26 14.84
N THR A 23 27.93 15.15 15.72
CA THR A 23 26.58 15.06 16.30
C THR A 23 25.48 15.07 15.24
N THR A 24 25.70 15.78 14.12
CA THR A 24 24.78 15.82 12.97
C THR A 24 24.62 14.46 12.29
N ALA A 25 25.69 13.66 12.19
CA ALA A 25 25.63 12.34 11.60
C ALA A 25 24.85 11.34 12.48
N TRP A 26 25.00 11.40 13.79
CA TRP A 26 24.21 10.60 14.73
C TRP A 26 22.73 11.00 14.74
N LEU A 27 22.44 12.29 14.62
CA LEU A 27 21.07 12.79 14.45
C LEU A 27 20.43 12.23 13.18
N SER A 28 21.13 12.16 12.06
CA SER A 28 20.59 11.60 10.82
C SER A 28 20.23 10.11 10.97
N VAL A 29 21.07 9.31 11.62
CA VAL A 29 20.80 7.90 11.91
C VAL A 29 19.55 7.74 12.79
N LEU A 30 19.43 8.56 13.83
CA LEU A 30 18.27 8.55 14.72
C LEU A 30 16.97 8.90 13.98
N VAL A 31 17.01 9.92 13.12
CA VAL A 31 15.86 10.32 12.29
C VAL A 31 15.44 9.20 11.35
N ILE A 32 16.39 8.50 10.71
CA ILE A 32 16.09 7.36 9.83
C ILE A 32 15.41 6.23 10.60
N LEU A 33 15.94 5.86 11.77
CA LEU A 33 15.36 4.80 12.60
C LEU A 33 13.95 5.17 13.07
N LEU A 34 13.76 6.39 13.55
CA LEU A 34 12.45 6.89 13.96
C LEU A 34 11.46 6.88 12.79
N MET A 35 11.89 7.35 11.63
CA MET A 35 11.10 7.36 10.42
C MET A 35 10.68 5.93 10.02
N LEU A 36 11.61 4.96 10.08
CA LEU A 36 11.32 3.56 9.78
C LEU A 36 10.22 3.02 10.71
N VAL A 37 10.32 3.28 12.01
CA VAL A 37 9.31 2.85 12.99
C VAL A 37 7.96 3.50 12.73
N VAL A 38 7.93 4.81 12.51
CA VAL A 38 6.69 5.57 12.25
C VAL A 38 6.02 5.08 10.95
N MET A 39 6.81 4.87 9.89
CA MET A 39 6.29 4.37 8.62
C MET A 39 5.74 2.95 8.74
N THR A 40 6.48 2.06 9.42
CA THR A 40 6.00 0.69 9.65
C THR A 40 4.68 0.71 10.42
N PHE A 41 4.59 1.51 11.48
CA PHE A 41 3.36 1.64 12.26
C PHE A 41 2.19 2.19 11.41
N ALA A 42 2.43 3.26 10.65
CA ALA A 42 1.40 3.88 9.82
C ALA A 42 0.87 2.92 8.74
N VAL A 43 1.77 2.22 8.04
CA VAL A 43 1.39 1.24 7.01
C VAL A 43 0.62 0.08 7.63
N THR A 44 1.12 -0.48 8.75
CA THR A 44 0.45 -1.59 9.46
C THR A 44 -0.94 -1.19 9.93
N TYR A 45 -1.08 0.01 10.51
CA TYR A 45 -2.36 0.50 11.01
C TYR A 45 -3.42 0.63 9.92
N VAL A 46 -3.07 1.19 8.77
CA VAL A 46 -4.02 1.38 7.66
C VAL A 46 -4.27 0.08 6.90
N ASP A 47 -3.24 -0.77 6.77
CA ASP A 47 -3.36 -2.05 6.10
C ASP A 47 -4.24 -3.04 6.89
N LEU A 48 -4.26 -2.98 8.22
CA LEU A 48 -5.20 -3.70 9.08
C LEU A 48 -6.63 -3.16 9.02
N GLY A 49 -6.81 -1.97 8.43
CA GLY A 49 -8.12 -1.32 8.30
C GLY A 49 -9.05 -2.10 7.37
N GLU A 50 -10.17 -2.59 7.91
CA GLU A 50 -11.20 -3.30 7.18
C GLU A 50 -12.56 -2.65 7.36
N ARG A 51 -13.30 -2.46 6.27
CA ARG A 51 -14.69 -2.06 6.34
C ARG A 51 -15.59 -3.30 6.26
N ARG A 52 -16.29 -3.58 7.35
CA ARG A 52 -17.26 -4.69 7.42
C ARG A 52 -18.63 -4.23 6.92
N ILE A 53 -19.11 -4.85 5.87
CA ILE A 53 -20.46 -4.62 5.33
C ILE A 53 -21.35 -5.75 5.81
N PRO A 54 -22.44 -5.48 6.56
CA PRO A 54 -23.35 -6.52 7.01
C PRO A 54 -24.09 -7.12 5.82
N LEU A 55 -24.14 -8.43 5.76
CA LEU A 55 -24.89 -9.21 4.77
C LEU A 55 -25.95 -10.03 5.47
N GLN A 56 -27.14 -10.06 4.90
CA GLN A 56 -28.24 -10.94 5.32
C GLN A 56 -28.45 -12.00 4.26
N ILE A 57 -28.28 -13.26 4.63
CA ILE A 57 -28.57 -14.39 3.76
C ILE A 57 -30.02 -14.78 3.95
N SER A 58 -30.77 -14.79 2.85
CA SER A 58 -32.19 -15.17 2.85
C SER A 58 -32.35 -16.61 3.32
N LYS A 59 -33.36 -16.84 4.18
CA LYS A 59 -33.73 -18.20 4.59
C LYS A 59 -34.28 -18.94 3.39
N GLN A 60 -33.70 -20.09 3.06
CA GLN A 60 -34.23 -21.00 2.05
C GLN A 60 -34.98 -22.14 2.75
N VAL A 61 -36.23 -22.33 2.38
CA VAL A 61 -37.05 -23.44 2.85
C VAL A 61 -36.94 -24.56 1.83
N LYS A 62 -36.34 -25.68 2.20
CA LYS A 62 -36.28 -26.89 1.36
C LYS A 62 -37.03 -28.02 2.06
N GLY A 63 -38.28 -28.22 1.66
CA GLY A 63 -39.19 -29.13 2.33
C GLY A 63 -39.58 -28.64 3.74
N ARG A 64 -39.43 -29.50 4.76
CA ARG A 64 -39.72 -29.20 6.16
C ARG A 64 -38.56 -28.53 6.94
N ARG A 65 -37.41 -28.34 6.31
CA ARG A 65 -36.21 -27.77 6.96
C ARG A 65 -35.91 -26.38 6.41
N VAL A 66 -35.62 -25.46 7.32
CA VAL A 66 -35.22 -24.09 7.00
C VAL A 66 -33.69 -24.03 7.06
N TYR A 67 -33.05 -23.67 5.96
CA TYR A 67 -31.59 -23.50 5.85
C TYR A 67 -31.30 -22.02 5.64
N GLY A 68 -30.24 -21.53 6.24
CA GLY A 68 -29.81 -20.15 6.10
C GLY A 68 -30.36 -19.21 7.17
N GLY A 69 -30.30 -17.92 6.96
CA GLY A 69 -30.71 -16.89 7.92
C GLY A 69 -29.62 -16.46 8.87
N GLN A 70 -28.35 -16.78 8.56
CA GLN A 70 -27.21 -16.24 9.30
C GLN A 70 -26.85 -14.84 8.77
N ASN A 71 -26.64 -13.92 9.70
CA ASN A 71 -26.04 -12.64 9.40
C ASN A 71 -24.53 -12.84 9.28
N THR A 72 -23.98 -12.51 8.14
CA THR A 72 -22.54 -12.54 7.88
C THR A 72 -22.04 -11.14 7.52
N HIS A 73 -20.75 -10.96 7.42
CA HIS A 73 -20.15 -9.69 7.05
C HIS A 73 -19.21 -9.90 5.87
N MET A 74 -19.30 -9.01 4.89
CA MET A 74 -18.28 -8.90 3.84
C MET A 74 -17.24 -7.89 4.28
N THR A 75 -15.98 -8.29 4.31
CA THR A 75 -14.86 -7.41 4.64
C THR A 75 -14.30 -6.80 3.36
N LEU A 76 -14.25 -5.46 3.31
CA LEU A 76 -13.52 -4.72 2.28
C LEU A 76 -12.27 -4.12 2.92
N LYS A 77 -11.11 -4.50 2.44
CA LYS A 77 -9.83 -3.90 2.88
C LYS A 77 -9.76 -2.45 2.43
N VAL A 78 -9.23 -1.57 3.27
CA VAL A 78 -9.02 -0.16 2.93
C VAL A 78 -7.99 -0.04 1.82
N VAL A 79 -6.88 -0.77 1.91
CA VAL A 79 -5.85 -0.84 0.88
C VAL A 79 -5.95 -2.18 0.16
N SER A 80 -6.97 -2.32 -0.71
CA SER A 80 -7.19 -3.58 -1.45
C SER A 80 -6.16 -3.85 -2.53
N VAL A 81 -5.44 -2.82 -2.96
CA VAL A 81 -4.53 -2.85 -4.12
C VAL A 81 -3.10 -3.22 -3.71
N GLY A 82 -2.80 -3.18 -2.40
CA GLY A 82 -1.47 -3.48 -1.89
C GLY A 82 -0.39 -2.50 -2.36
N VAL A 83 0.81 -3.01 -2.57
CA VAL A 83 2.03 -2.26 -2.88
C VAL A 83 2.27 -2.05 -4.38
N LEU A 84 1.50 -2.71 -5.23
CA LEU A 84 1.70 -2.69 -6.68
C LEU A 84 1.69 -1.28 -7.30
N PRO A 85 0.78 -0.37 -6.94
CA PRO A 85 0.78 0.99 -7.47
C PRO A 85 2.08 1.75 -7.20
N LEU A 86 2.70 1.53 -6.04
CA LEU A 86 3.97 2.17 -5.67
C LEU A 86 5.12 1.67 -6.55
N ILE A 87 5.21 0.34 -6.73
CA ILE A 87 6.25 -0.26 -7.56
C ILE A 87 6.18 0.28 -8.98
N PHE A 88 4.97 0.33 -9.56
CA PHE A 88 4.81 0.83 -10.94
C PHE A 88 5.06 2.33 -11.05
N ALA A 89 4.60 3.14 -10.09
CA ALA A 89 4.86 4.57 -10.11
C ALA A 89 6.35 4.88 -10.06
N TYR A 90 7.09 4.24 -9.15
CA TYR A 90 8.53 4.45 -9.06
C TYR A 90 9.31 3.87 -10.24
N SER A 91 8.90 2.72 -10.77
CA SER A 91 9.52 2.14 -11.97
C SER A 91 9.34 3.07 -13.18
N LEU A 92 8.14 3.63 -13.34
CA LEU A 92 7.86 4.57 -14.44
C LEU A 92 8.66 5.85 -14.30
N LEU A 93 8.83 6.36 -13.08
CA LEU A 93 9.66 7.54 -12.81
C LEU A 93 11.15 7.31 -13.04
N ALA A 94 11.65 6.12 -12.73
CA ALA A 94 13.06 5.77 -12.94
C ALA A 94 13.39 5.51 -14.42
N PHE A 95 12.39 5.12 -15.23
CA PHE A 95 12.58 4.68 -16.61
C PHE A 95 13.24 5.73 -17.52
N PRO A 96 12.81 7.02 -17.57
CA PRO A 96 13.43 8.04 -18.40
C PRO A 96 14.91 8.29 -18.05
N GLY A 97 15.21 8.35 -16.74
CA GLY A 97 16.59 8.54 -16.27
C GLY A 97 17.50 7.37 -16.65
N THR A 98 16.98 6.14 -16.54
CA THR A 98 17.72 4.91 -16.89
C THR A 98 18.02 4.86 -18.39
N ILE A 99 17.03 5.17 -19.24
CA ILE A 99 17.23 5.21 -20.70
C ILE A 99 18.22 6.31 -21.07
N GLY A 100 18.07 7.51 -20.48
CA GLY A 100 18.99 8.61 -20.73
C GLY A 100 20.42 8.24 -20.42
N ALA A 101 20.66 7.60 -19.28
CA ALA A 101 21.99 7.16 -18.84
C ALA A 101 22.59 6.09 -19.77
N LEU A 102 21.77 5.19 -20.34
CA LEU A 102 22.24 4.11 -21.22
C LEU A 102 22.52 4.59 -22.66
N VAL A 103 21.64 5.44 -23.20
CA VAL A 103 21.68 5.81 -24.64
C VAL A 103 22.59 7.02 -24.87
N ALA A 104 22.50 8.02 -23.99
CA ALA A 104 23.22 9.29 -24.19
C ALA A 104 23.55 9.94 -22.82
N PRO A 105 24.57 9.45 -22.09
CA PRO A 105 24.87 9.89 -20.72
C PRO A 105 25.20 11.39 -20.61
N ASN A 106 25.72 12.01 -21.67
CA ASN A 106 26.09 13.44 -21.69
C ASN A 106 25.09 14.30 -22.47
N SER A 107 23.88 13.80 -22.75
CA SER A 107 22.87 14.58 -23.47
C SER A 107 22.14 15.56 -22.56
N GLY A 108 21.60 16.63 -23.16
CA GLY A 108 20.74 17.58 -22.47
C GLY A 108 19.49 16.92 -21.87
N PHE A 109 19.01 15.83 -22.48
CA PHE A 109 17.90 15.04 -21.96
C PHE A 109 18.24 14.36 -20.62
N THR A 110 19.41 13.74 -20.54
CA THR A 110 19.88 13.10 -19.31
C THR A 110 20.13 14.13 -18.19
N ALA A 111 20.69 15.28 -18.54
CA ALA A 111 20.85 16.40 -17.61
C ALA A 111 19.47 16.91 -17.12
N TRP A 112 18.50 17.04 -17.98
CA TRP A 112 17.12 17.42 -17.63
C TRP A 112 16.47 16.37 -16.72
N CYS A 113 16.56 15.09 -17.03
CA CYS A 113 16.04 14.02 -16.20
C CYS A 113 16.68 14.04 -14.80
N ASN A 114 17.99 14.20 -14.71
CA ASN A 114 18.69 14.26 -13.43
C ASN A 114 18.32 15.51 -12.61
N ALA A 115 18.02 16.63 -13.27
CA ALA A 115 17.62 17.86 -12.59
C ALA A 115 16.19 17.80 -12.05
N TYR A 116 15.25 17.26 -12.83
CA TYR A 116 13.82 17.32 -12.51
C TYR A 116 13.23 16.00 -11.97
N LEU A 117 13.74 14.83 -12.40
CA LEU A 117 13.29 13.53 -11.94
C LEU A 117 14.21 12.93 -10.84
N SER A 118 15.08 13.71 -10.23
CA SER A 118 15.84 13.31 -9.04
C SER A 118 14.96 13.35 -7.80
N SER A 119 15.20 12.45 -6.86
CA SER A 119 14.42 12.29 -5.62
C SER A 119 14.31 13.54 -4.73
N GLY A 120 15.15 14.56 -4.94
CA GLY A 120 15.10 15.85 -4.22
C GLY A 120 14.28 16.94 -4.91
N SER A 121 13.77 16.69 -6.13
CA SER A 121 13.04 17.69 -6.90
C SER A 121 11.56 17.75 -6.52
N TRP A 122 11.01 18.96 -6.41
CA TRP A 122 9.55 19.16 -6.23
C TRP A 122 8.72 18.54 -7.35
N VAL A 123 9.27 18.57 -8.58
CA VAL A 123 8.60 17.95 -9.75
C VAL A 123 8.49 16.45 -9.54
N TYR A 124 9.54 15.80 -9.06
CA TYR A 124 9.53 14.38 -8.71
C TYR A 124 8.46 14.05 -7.65
N MET A 125 8.35 14.86 -6.61
CA MET A 125 7.37 14.64 -5.54
C MET A 125 5.93 14.75 -6.04
N ILE A 126 5.62 15.79 -6.81
CA ILE A 126 4.27 15.99 -7.37
C ILE A 126 3.94 14.88 -8.36
N LEU A 127 4.88 14.55 -9.25
CA LEU A 127 4.67 13.52 -10.28
C LEU A 127 4.52 12.14 -9.66
N SER A 128 5.33 11.80 -8.64
CA SER A 128 5.21 10.53 -7.92
C SER A 128 3.86 10.41 -7.22
N ALA A 129 3.41 11.44 -6.52
CA ALA A 129 2.11 11.46 -5.87
C ALA A 129 0.96 11.26 -6.87
N LEU A 130 1.00 11.99 -8.00
CA LEU A 130 -0.01 11.89 -9.05
C LEU A 130 -0.03 10.50 -9.69
N LEU A 131 1.13 9.91 -9.98
CA LEU A 131 1.24 8.56 -10.53
C LEU A 131 0.73 7.50 -9.53
N ILE A 132 1.08 7.62 -8.25
CA ILE A 132 0.60 6.70 -7.22
C ILE A 132 -0.92 6.74 -7.13
N VAL A 133 -1.51 7.93 -7.10
CA VAL A 133 -2.98 8.09 -7.12
C VAL A 133 -3.57 7.46 -8.37
N GLY A 134 -3.04 7.77 -9.56
CA GLY A 134 -3.51 7.23 -10.83
C GLY A 134 -3.44 5.71 -10.88
N PHE A 135 -2.30 5.13 -10.51
CA PHE A 135 -2.14 3.68 -10.48
C PHE A 135 -3.00 3.00 -9.41
N THR A 136 -3.22 3.63 -8.26
CA THR A 136 -4.12 3.09 -7.23
C THR A 136 -5.54 2.95 -7.76
N PHE A 137 -6.07 3.95 -8.43
CA PHE A 137 -7.39 3.87 -9.05
C PHE A 137 -7.43 2.85 -10.19
N PHE A 138 -6.41 2.82 -11.03
CA PHE A 138 -6.30 1.87 -12.14
C PHE A 138 -6.31 0.42 -11.64
N TYR A 139 -5.42 0.08 -10.70
CA TYR A 139 -5.35 -1.28 -10.15
C TYR A 139 -6.58 -1.66 -9.35
N SER A 140 -7.17 -0.71 -8.62
CA SER A 140 -8.39 -0.97 -7.89
C SER A 140 -9.55 -1.32 -8.81
N SER A 141 -9.66 -0.68 -9.98
CA SER A 141 -10.71 -0.99 -10.96
C SER A 141 -10.55 -2.39 -11.57
N ILE A 142 -9.32 -2.91 -11.63
CA ILE A 142 -9.05 -4.27 -12.11
C ILE A 142 -9.27 -5.30 -11.00
N SER A 143 -8.81 -4.99 -9.78
CA SER A 143 -8.83 -5.91 -8.63
C SER A 143 -10.24 -6.12 -8.08
N PHE A 144 -11.06 -5.10 -8.09
CA PHE A 144 -12.41 -5.14 -7.55
C PHE A 144 -13.45 -4.71 -8.60
N ASP A 145 -14.21 -5.68 -9.12
CA ASP A 145 -15.33 -5.44 -10.02
C ASP A 145 -16.66 -5.47 -9.24
N PRO A 146 -17.28 -4.30 -9.00
CA PRO A 146 -18.55 -4.23 -8.28
C PRO A 146 -19.69 -5.01 -8.93
N ASN A 147 -19.63 -5.18 -10.27
CA ASN A 147 -20.67 -5.95 -11.00
C ASN A 147 -20.57 -7.42 -10.66
N LYS A 148 -19.37 -8.00 -10.71
CA LYS A 148 -19.12 -9.40 -10.38
C LYS A 148 -19.49 -9.69 -8.93
N GLN A 149 -19.06 -8.81 -8.01
CA GLN A 149 -19.35 -8.96 -6.59
C GLN A 149 -20.85 -8.88 -6.29
N ALA A 150 -21.55 -7.90 -6.87
CA ALA A 150 -22.99 -7.77 -6.69
C ALA A 150 -23.73 -9.01 -7.24
N LYS A 151 -23.30 -9.55 -8.39
CA LYS A 151 -23.88 -10.75 -8.99
C LYS A 151 -23.66 -11.98 -8.10
N GLN A 152 -22.45 -12.19 -7.59
CA GLN A 152 -22.14 -13.28 -6.67
C GLN A 152 -22.96 -13.21 -5.39
N LEU A 153 -23.14 -12.02 -4.79
CA LEU A 153 -24.01 -11.83 -3.63
C LEU A 153 -25.47 -12.20 -3.92
N MET A 154 -25.98 -11.78 -5.08
CA MET A 154 -27.37 -12.14 -5.48
C MET A 154 -27.53 -13.64 -5.71
N GLU A 155 -26.55 -14.29 -6.35
CA GLU A 155 -26.56 -15.75 -6.58
C GLU A 155 -26.51 -16.55 -5.26
N GLN A 156 -25.83 -16.03 -4.25
CA GLN A 156 -25.76 -16.60 -2.90
C GLN A 156 -27.00 -16.28 -2.06
N GLY A 157 -27.98 -15.52 -2.60
CA GLY A 157 -29.15 -15.06 -1.86
C GLY A 157 -28.81 -14.08 -0.74
N ALA A 158 -27.60 -13.48 -0.78
CA ALA A 158 -27.17 -12.49 0.19
C ALA A 158 -27.65 -11.09 -0.22
N THR A 159 -28.18 -10.35 0.75
CA THR A 159 -28.67 -8.98 0.56
C THR A 159 -27.99 -8.05 1.55
N ILE A 160 -27.80 -6.79 1.16
CA ILE A 160 -27.30 -5.74 2.05
C ILE A 160 -28.52 -5.05 2.68
N PRO A 161 -28.61 -4.94 4.01
CA PRO A 161 -29.71 -4.26 4.67
C PRO A 161 -29.92 -2.85 4.10
N GLY A 162 -31.16 -2.53 3.70
CA GLY A 162 -31.51 -1.25 3.10
C GLY A 162 -31.21 -1.10 1.61
N GLN A 163 -30.58 -2.09 0.96
CA GLN A 163 -30.27 -2.04 -0.47
C GLN A 163 -30.87 -3.26 -1.17
N ARG A 164 -31.64 -3.05 -2.25
CA ARG A 164 -32.27 -4.12 -3.02
C ARG A 164 -31.89 -4.06 -4.50
N GLY A 165 -31.59 -5.22 -5.10
CA GLY A 165 -31.36 -5.36 -6.54
C GLY A 165 -30.21 -4.52 -7.08
N LYS A 166 -30.48 -3.65 -8.06
CA LYS A 166 -29.47 -2.81 -8.72
C LYS A 166 -28.73 -1.87 -7.77
N ASN A 167 -29.35 -1.51 -6.65
CA ASN A 167 -28.75 -0.61 -5.67
C ASN A 167 -27.53 -1.22 -4.94
N ILE A 168 -27.44 -2.57 -4.86
CA ILE A 168 -26.28 -3.26 -4.26
C ILE A 168 -25.00 -2.94 -5.01
N ARG A 169 -25.03 -3.01 -6.35
CA ARG A 169 -23.90 -2.65 -7.20
C ARG A 169 -23.43 -1.22 -6.96
N ASP A 170 -24.39 -0.27 -7.02
CA ASP A 170 -24.06 1.15 -6.87
C ASP A 170 -23.56 1.49 -5.46
N TYR A 171 -24.08 0.82 -4.46
CA TYR A 171 -23.58 0.92 -3.09
C TYR A 171 -22.13 0.42 -2.97
N LEU A 172 -21.85 -0.78 -3.51
CA LEU A 172 -20.50 -1.34 -3.52
C LEU A 172 -19.52 -0.43 -4.29
N ALA A 173 -19.90 0.04 -5.49
CA ALA A 173 -19.07 0.94 -6.29
C ALA A 173 -18.74 2.23 -5.55
N ARG A 174 -19.73 2.89 -4.92
CA ARG A 174 -19.50 4.11 -4.14
C ARG A 174 -18.61 3.87 -2.92
N THR A 175 -18.82 2.75 -2.23
CA THR A 175 -18.03 2.41 -1.05
C THR A 175 -16.58 2.13 -1.44
N THR A 176 -16.35 1.33 -2.48
CA THR A 176 -15.01 1.03 -3.00
C THR A 176 -14.31 2.28 -3.49
N ASN A 177 -14.97 3.16 -4.25
CA ASN A 177 -14.36 4.40 -4.72
C ASN A 177 -13.92 5.32 -3.57
N ARG A 178 -14.69 5.39 -2.49
CA ARG A 178 -14.32 6.17 -1.28
C ARG A 178 -13.12 5.55 -0.57
N LEU A 179 -13.08 4.23 -0.44
CA LEU A 179 -11.94 3.52 0.14
C LEU A 179 -10.68 3.70 -0.71
N ASN A 180 -10.82 3.60 -2.03
CA ASN A 180 -9.72 3.80 -2.97
C ASN A 180 -9.15 5.22 -2.93
N LEU A 181 -10.01 6.23 -2.81
CA LEU A 181 -9.57 7.61 -2.68
C LEU A 181 -8.77 7.81 -1.38
N PHE A 182 -9.25 7.26 -0.28
CA PHE A 182 -8.51 7.28 0.98
C PHE A 182 -7.16 6.55 0.86
N ALA A 183 -7.17 5.33 0.30
CA ALA A 183 -5.95 4.56 0.08
C ALA A 183 -4.94 5.29 -0.83
N ALA A 184 -5.41 5.88 -1.92
CA ALA A 184 -4.57 6.63 -2.86
C ALA A 184 -3.92 7.85 -2.20
N LEU A 185 -4.69 8.63 -1.45
CA LEU A 185 -4.16 9.77 -0.70
C LEU A 185 -3.19 9.34 0.38
N PHE A 186 -3.51 8.28 1.12
CA PHE A 186 -2.64 7.75 2.16
C PHE A 186 -1.31 7.28 1.58
N LEU A 187 -1.33 6.49 0.49
CA LEU A 187 -0.10 6.03 -0.18
C LEU A 187 0.71 7.19 -0.76
N ALA A 188 0.06 8.21 -1.34
CA ALA A 188 0.73 9.39 -1.84
C ALA A 188 1.42 10.17 -0.71
N VAL A 189 0.75 10.37 0.42
CA VAL A 189 1.32 11.03 1.60
C VAL A 189 2.51 10.25 2.15
N LEU A 190 2.36 8.92 2.28
CA LEU A 190 3.45 8.04 2.72
C LEU A 190 4.66 8.07 1.77
N ALA A 191 4.45 8.25 0.48
CA ALA A 191 5.53 8.36 -0.49
C ALA A 191 6.25 9.73 -0.44
N VAL A 192 5.50 10.80 -0.17
CA VAL A 192 6.03 12.17 -0.16
C VAL A 192 6.77 12.49 1.15
N ILE A 193 6.27 12.04 2.30
CA ILE A 193 6.87 12.35 3.62
C ILE A 193 8.36 11.99 3.69
N PRO A 194 8.79 10.77 3.34
CA PRO A 194 10.21 10.42 3.37
C PRO A 194 11.06 11.27 2.43
N THR A 195 10.53 11.57 1.26
CA THR A 195 11.24 12.39 0.26
C THR A 195 11.44 13.83 0.76
N LEU A 196 10.45 14.39 1.44
CA LEU A 196 10.58 15.71 2.08
C LEU A 196 11.61 15.68 3.20
N LEU A 197 11.58 14.67 4.08
CA LEU A 197 12.53 14.56 5.17
C LEU A 197 13.97 14.40 4.69
N THR A 198 14.19 13.62 3.63
CA THR A 198 15.52 13.46 3.04
C THR A 198 16.04 14.75 2.41
N SER A 199 15.19 15.61 1.89
CA SER A 199 15.59 16.92 1.35
C SER A 199 15.99 17.91 2.44
N TRP A 200 15.46 17.77 3.65
CA TRP A 200 15.72 18.67 4.79
C TRP A 200 16.94 18.23 5.63
N VAL A 201 17.17 16.94 5.79
CA VAL A 201 18.20 16.36 6.68
C VAL A 201 19.49 16.00 5.92
N THR A 202 19.81 16.69 4.85
CA THR A 202 21.07 16.57 4.09
C THR A 202 21.52 15.15 3.69
N ASN A 203 21.59 14.93 2.37
CA ASN A 203 22.37 13.87 1.69
C ASN A 203 22.20 12.43 2.20
N LEU A 204 20.98 12.06 2.57
CA LEU A 204 20.70 10.66 2.81
C LEU A 204 20.55 9.96 1.45
N PRO A 205 21.49 9.10 1.03
CA PRO A 205 21.35 8.32 -0.20
C PRO A 205 20.31 7.21 -0.01
N PHE A 206 19.20 7.55 0.66
CA PHE A 206 18.24 6.59 1.13
C PHE A 206 17.01 6.68 0.24
N ALA A 207 16.77 5.64 -0.53
CA ALA A 207 15.54 5.53 -1.29
C ALA A 207 14.38 5.32 -0.32
N ALA A 208 13.73 6.42 0.09
CA ALA A 208 12.56 6.40 0.96
C ALA A 208 11.46 5.45 0.47
N SER A 209 11.35 5.29 -0.85
CA SER A 209 10.53 4.29 -1.52
C SER A 209 10.86 2.86 -1.12
N SER A 210 12.13 2.56 -0.84
CA SER A 210 12.55 1.19 -0.49
C SER A 210 12.03 0.75 0.88
N ILE A 211 11.95 1.65 1.86
CA ILE A 211 11.35 1.35 3.18
C ILE A 211 9.88 1.00 3.01
N LEU A 212 9.17 1.86 2.31
CA LEU A 212 7.73 1.74 2.13
C LEU A 212 7.38 0.43 1.42
N ILE A 213 8.11 0.09 0.35
CA ILE A 213 7.92 -1.16 -0.38
C ILE A 213 8.29 -2.36 0.49
N ALA A 214 9.41 -2.32 1.23
CA ALA A 214 9.82 -3.43 2.07
C ALA A 214 8.82 -3.72 3.19
N VAL A 215 8.32 -2.68 3.87
CA VAL A 215 7.31 -2.82 4.93
C VAL A 215 6.01 -3.37 4.37
N SER A 216 5.50 -2.81 3.26
CA SER A 216 4.25 -3.24 2.66
C SER A 216 4.31 -4.66 2.13
N VAL A 217 5.41 -5.06 1.47
CA VAL A 217 5.60 -6.45 0.99
C VAL A 217 5.70 -7.42 2.17
N SER A 218 6.40 -7.06 3.24
CA SER A 218 6.52 -7.91 4.44
C SER A 218 5.15 -8.17 5.07
N LEU A 219 4.31 -7.14 5.19
CA LEU A 219 2.95 -7.26 5.72
C LEU A 219 2.04 -8.09 4.81
N GLU A 220 2.13 -7.88 3.49
CA GLU A 220 1.34 -8.66 2.52
C GLU A 220 1.74 -10.14 2.53
N THR A 221 3.04 -10.42 2.62
CA THR A 221 3.55 -11.80 2.74
C THR A 221 3.06 -12.45 4.03
N MET A 222 3.14 -11.75 5.17
CA MET A 222 2.67 -12.26 6.45
C MET A 222 1.19 -12.61 6.41
N ARG A 223 0.36 -11.76 5.82
CA ARG A 223 -1.07 -12.00 5.65
C ARG A 223 -1.38 -13.19 4.74
N THR A 224 -0.63 -13.34 3.65
CA THR A 224 -0.79 -14.48 2.74
C THR A 224 -0.50 -15.77 3.48
N VAL A 225 0.57 -15.81 4.27
CA VAL A 225 0.93 -16.96 5.11
C VAL A 225 -0.13 -17.25 6.19
N GLU A 226 -0.60 -16.21 6.90
CA GLU A 226 -1.68 -16.36 7.89
C GLU A 226 -2.97 -16.90 7.24
N GLY A 227 -3.31 -16.42 6.04
CA GLY A 227 -4.45 -16.89 5.27
C GLY A 227 -4.33 -18.36 4.88
N GLU A 228 -3.16 -18.80 4.41
CA GLU A 228 -2.92 -20.21 4.09
C GLU A 228 -2.91 -21.12 5.31
N LEU A 229 -2.34 -20.67 6.43
CA LEU A 229 -2.34 -21.42 7.69
C LEU A 229 -3.77 -21.61 8.21
N SER A 230 -4.60 -20.57 8.14
CA SER A 230 -6.01 -20.63 8.53
C SER A 230 -6.81 -21.64 7.68
N ILE A 231 -6.54 -21.71 6.38
CA ILE A 231 -7.18 -22.69 5.48
C ILE A 231 -6.76 -24.13 5.83
N ARG A 232 -5.54 -24.32 6.29
CA ARG A 232 -5.01 -25.64 6.69
C ARG A 232 -5.42 -26.06 8.12
N GLY A 233 -6.24 -25.27 8.82
CA GLY A 233 -6.70 -25.56 10.17
C GLY A 233 -5.61 -25.46 11.25
N ILE A 234 -4.48 -24.84 10.94
CA ILE A 234 -3.45 -24.52 11.94
C ILE A 234 -3.88 -23.20 12.55
N GLU A 235 -4.53 -23.25 13.70
CA GLU A 235 -4.85 -22.05 14.50
C GLU A 235 -3.54 -21.36 14.87
N THR A 236 -3.31 -20.19 14.30
CA THR A 236 -2.27 -19.30 14.80
C THR A 236 -2.74 -18.80 16.17
N ASP A 237 -1.91 -19.00 17.18
CA ASP A 237 -2.11 -18.75 18.62
C ASP A 237 -2.41 -17.28 18.99
N LYS A 238 -3.19 -16.58 18.16
CA LYS A 238 -3.59 -15.17 18.38
C LYS A 238 -4.87 -14.99 19.19
N ASP A 239 -5.64 -16.05 19.40
CA ASP A 239 -6.92 -15.95 20.14
C ASP A 239 -6.76 -16.13 21.67
N ASN A 240 -5.58 -16.48 22.16
CA ASN A 240 -5.36 -16.75 23.58
C ASN A 240 -4.67 -15.63 24.37
N GLY A 241 -4.51 -14.45 23.83
CA GLY A 241 -3.78 -13.41 24.52
C GLY A 241 -4.33 -12.01 24.40
N PHE A 242 -5.54 -11.76 24.89
CA PHE A 242 -6.00 -10.47 25.44
C PHE A 242 -7.52 -10.61 25.73
N MET A 243 -7.84 -11.29 26.83
CA MET A 243 -9.00 -10.93 27.63
C MET A 243 -8.56 -9.95 28.70
#